data_1304a82acdd702696878a9b7c18cf048
#
_entry.id   1304a82acdd702696878a9b7c18cf048
#
_cell.length_a   1.000
_cell.length_b   1.000
_cell.length_c   1.000
_cell.angle_alpha   90.00
_cell.angle_beta   90.00
_cell.angle_gamma   90.00
#
_symmetry.space_group_name_H-M   'P 1'
#
loop_
_entity.id
_entity.type
_entity.pdbx_description
1 polymer ?
#
loop_
_entity_poly.entity_id
_entity_poly.type
_entity_poly.pdbx_seq_one_letter_code
_entity_poly.pdbx_strand_id
1 'polypeptide(L)'
;MKYIIDGSFLYGHIKGVQRYARQITKELDKYMADKPYEVEIAVPEIDSEGTSAEINSYKTHYNNIKIVILAGKSGRMWEQFTFQRYVDKQKAKPVYLCNEVSLFMKNGIVTVHDIAFKTHKEFFREPGDWHEILFRKLMYLKAFKSADAIITVSGFSRKEIIDNYNTHGKEIVVAGNGWQHFDVNSIDESIFDKYASRIKRHKYYLYMASLAPNKNLNWILNNAKLHPESTYVIAGESLGDRSGIEKLGNVVAIGFARGFEGRGLQNTRQH
;
A
#
# COMPACT_ATOMS: atom_id res chain seq x y z
N MET A 1 -19.01 9.30 18.96
CA MET A 1 -17.61 9.76 18.73
C MET A 1 -17.36 9.75 17.24
N LYS A 2 -16.69 10.78 16.70
CA LYS A 2 -16.45 10.91 15.24
C LYS A 2 -15.00 10.59 14.90
N TYR A 3 -14.81 9.83 13.83
CA TYR A 3 -13.52 9.49 13.24
C TYR A 3 -13.45 9.97 11.80
N ILE A 4 -12.31 10.48 11.37
CA ILE A 4 -12.08 10.91 9.99
C ILE A 4 -10.84 10.21 9.45
N ILE A 5 -11.03 9.40 8.42
CA ILE A 5 -9.97 8.64 7.76
C ILE A 5 -9.32 9.54 6.70
N ASP A 6 -8.00 9.60 6.67
CA ASP A 6 -7.26 10.18 5.56
C ASP A 6 -7.46 9.31 4.31
N GLY A 7 -8.19 9.85 3.33
CA GLY A 7 -8.59 9.16 2.11
C GLY A 7 -7.62 9.32 0.94
N SER A 8 -6.42 9.85 1.15
CA SER A 8 -5.40 10.01 0.10
C SER A 8 -5.06 8.70 -0.62
N PHE A 9 -5.25 7.55 0.06
CA PHE A 9 -5.06 6.21 -0.52
C PHE A 9 -6.05 5.84 -1.65
N LEU A 10 -7.12 6.59 -1.81
CA LEU A 10 -8.09 6.37 -2.91
C LEU A 10 -7.56 6.90 -4.25
N TYR A 11 -6.47 7.67 -4.24
CA TYR A 11 -5.86 8.26 -5.43
C TYR A 11 -4.61 7.51 -5.88
N GLY A 12 -4.34 7.63 -7.19
CA GLY A 12 -3.13 7.13 -7.80
C GLY A 12 -3.02 5.60 -7.88
N HIS A 13 -1.81 5.13 -8.09
CA HIS A 13 -1.54 3.70 -8.28
C HIS A 13 -1.73 2.90 -6.99
N ILE A 14 -2.47 1.80 -7.07
CA ILE A 14 -2.70 0.89 -5.94
C ILE A 14 -1.44 0.08 -5.70
N LYS A 15 -0.69 0.44 -4.64
CA LYS A 15 0.41 -0.36 -4.07
C LYS A 15 -0.09 -1.10 -2.82
N GLY A 16 0.78 -1.84 -2.16
CA GLY A 16 0.41 -2.66 -0.99
C GLY A 16 -0.30 -1.87 0.12
N VAL A 17 0.23 -0.69 0.45
CA VAL A 17 -0.31 0.18 1.52
C VAL A 17 -1.70 0.71 1.16
N GLN A 18 -1.89 1.22 -0.07
CA GLN A 18 -3.19 1.69 -0.54
C GLN A 18 -4.22 0.54 -0.61
N ARG A 19 -3.78 -0.65 -1.02
CA ARG A 19 -4.64 -1.83 -1.04
C ARG A 19 -5.09 -2.21 0.36
N TYR A 20 -4.17 -2.23 1.33
CA TYR A 20 -4.49 -2.43 2.73
C TYR A 20 -5.56 -1.44 3.21
N ALA A 21 -5.35 -0.15 3.01
CA ALA A 21 -6.29 0.89 3.43
C ALA A 21 -7.68 0.70 2.79
N ARG A 22 -7.74 0.39 1.49
CA ARG A 22 -9.00 0.12 0.77
C ARG A 22 -9.74 -1.10 1.32
N GLN A 23 -9.03 -2.18 1.65
CA GLN A 23 -9.67 -3.38 2.21
C GLN A 23 -10.15 -3.15 3.64
N ILE A 24 -9.32 -2.51 4.47
CA ILE A 24 -9.71 -2.18 5.86
C ILE A 24 -10.94 -1.26 5.87
N THR A 25 -10.99 -0.22 5.04
CA THR A 25 -12.15 0.68 5.01
C THR A 25 -13.42 -0.01 4.49
N LYS A 26 -13.28 -0.91 3.51
CA LYS A 26 -14.41 -1.70 3.00
C LYS A 26 -15.00 -2.62 4.09
N GLU A 27 -14.17 -3.28 4.86
CA GLU A 27 -14.65 -4.14 5.96
C GLU A 27 -15.14 -3.29 7.15
N LEU A 28 -14.50 -2.16 7.42
CA LEU A 28 -14.94 -1.21 8.43
C LEU A 28 -16.35 -0.68 8.10
N ASP A 29 -16.64 -0.37 6.85
CA ASP A 29 -17.97 0.10 6.43
C ASP A 29 -19.07 -0.89 6.80
N LYS A 30 -18.84 -2.18 6.53
CA LYS A 30 -19.78 -3.25 6.94
C LYS A 30 -19.94 -3.32 8.45
N TYR A 31 -18.82 -3.22 9.17
CA TYR A 31 -18.82 -3.28 10.63
C TYR A 31 -19.51 -2.09 11.28
N MET A 32 -19.56 -0.93 10.61
CA MET A 32 -20.16 0.30 11.13
C MET A 32 -21.70 0.30 11.11
N ALA A 33 -22.35 -0.65 10.44
CA ALA A 33 -23.81 -0.66 10.27
C ALA A 33 -24.61 -0.49 11.58
N ASP A 34 -24.14 -1.09 12.68
CA ASP A 34 -24.84 -1.08 13.98
C ASP A 34 -24.07 -0.32 15.06
N LYS A 35 -23.06 0.47 14.71
CA LYS A 35 -22.17 1.10 15.69
C LYS A 35 -22.52 2.56 15.93
N PRO A 36 -22.43 3.04 17.17
CA PRO A 36 -22.73 4.42 17.54
C PRO A 36 -21.56 5.37 17.23
N TYR A 37 -20.81 5.11 16.16
CA TYR A 37 -19.70 5.92 15.72
C TYR A 37 -20.02 6.57 14.38
N GLU A 38 -19.61 7.81 14.19
CA GLU A 38 -19.62 8.48 12.91
C GLU A 38 -18.24 8.34 12.27
N VAL A 39 -18.18 7.82 11.05
CA VAL A 39 -16.93 7.67 10.31
C VAL A 39 -17.05 8.36 8.96
N GLU A 40 -16.06 9.18 8.65
CA GLU A 40 -15.92 9.81 7.35
C GLU A 40 -14.57 9.43 6.72
N ILE A 41 -14.52 9.39 5.39
CA ILE A 41 -13.28 9.39 4.62
C ILE A 41 -13.16 10.77 3.97
N ALA A 42 -12.18 11.54 4.38
CA ALA A 42 -11.89 12.84 3.78
C ALA A 42 -10.90 12.67 2.63
N VAL A 43 -11.26 13.19 1.46
CA VAL A 43 -10.47 13.08 0.23
C VAL A 43 -10.16 14.47 -0.32
N PRO A 44 -8.99 14.69 -0.96
CA PRO A 44 -8.70 15.94 -1.65
C PRO A 44 -9.59 16.13 -2.88
N GLU A 45 -9.74 17.38 -3.29
CA GLU A 45 -10.40 17.74 -4.54
C GLU A 45 -9.58 17.29 -5.75
N ILE A 46 -10.24 16.92 -6.84
CA ILE A 46 -9.61 16.32 -7.99
C ILE A 46 -9.83 17.16 -9.23
N ASP A 47 -8.75 17.41 -9.95
CA ASP A 47 -8.73 18.25 -11.15
C ASP A 47 -9.03 17.48 -12.45
N SER A 48 -9.24 16.15 -12.43
CA SER A 48 -9.46 15.35 -13.63
C SER A 48 -10.81 14.62 -13.63
N GLU A 49 -11.52 14.64 -14.78
CA GLU A 49 -12.80 13.96 -14.94
C GLU A 49 -12.75 12.45 -14.60
N GLY A 50 -11.64 11.77 -14.97
CA GLY A 50 -11.48 10.34 -14.69
C GLY A 50 -11.43 10.02 -13.19
N THR A 51 -10.79 10.85 -12.41
CA THR A 51 -10.67 10.64 -10.96
C THR A 51 -11.98 11.01 -10.25
N SER A 52 -12.74 11.97 -10.76
CA SER A 52 -14.09 12.29 -10.26
C SER A 52 -15.05 11.12 -10.44
N ALA A 53 -15.00 10.42 -11.59
CA ALA A 53 -15.77 9.21 -11.81
C ALA A 53 -15.36 8.07 -10.85
N GLU A 54 -14.07 7.90 -10.60
CA GLU A 54 -13.56 6.92 -9.64
C GLU A 54 -14.05 7.20 -8.23
N ILE A 55 -14.01 8.45 -7.74
CA ILE A 55 -14.54 8.80 -6.41
C ILE A 55 -16.05 8.64 -6.33
N ASN A 56 -16.77 9.01 -7.37
CA ASN A 56 -18.22 8.78 -7.39
C ASN A 56 -18.53 7.28 -7.34
N SER A 57 -17.72 6.44 -7.99
CA SER A 57 -17.76 4.99 -7.83
C SER A 57 -17.54 4.57 -6.38
N TYR A 58 -16.56 5.14 -5.67
CA TYR A 58 -16.34 4.84 -4.24
C TYR A 58 -17.50 5.28 -3.36
N LYS A 59 -18.15 6.40 -3.63
CA LYS A 59 -19.34 6.84 -2.88
C LYS A 59 -20.47 5.80 -2.91
N THR A 60 -20.59 5.04 -4.00
CA THR A 60 -21.59 3.97 -4.11
C THR A 60 -21.17 2.66 -3.43
N HIS A 61 -19.89 2.53 -3.05
CA HIS A 61 -19.37 1.32 -2.39
C HIS A 61 -19.40 1.37 -0.86
N TYR A 62 -19.64 2.55 -0.27
CA TYR A 62 -19.74 2.71 1.18
C TYR A 62 -21.18 3.05 1.55
N ASN A 63 -21.77 2.30 2.48
CA ASN A 63 -23.14 2.48 2.93
C ASN A 63 -23.20 3.21 4.28
N ASN A 64 -22.19 3.03 5.11
CA ASN A 64 -22.15 3.52 6.50
C ASN A 64 -21.03 4.56 6.73
N ILE A 65 -20.07 4.64 5.82
CA ILE A 65 -18.97 5.61 5.86
C ILE A 65 -19.21 6.68 4.79
N LYS A 66 -19.24 7.94 5.22
CA LYS A 66 -19.43 9.08 4.31
C LYS A 66 -18.11 9.53 3.69
N ILE A 67 -18.09 9.76 2.38
CA ILE A 67 -16.95 10.41 1.71
C ILE A 67 -17.16 11.92 1.66
N VAL A 68 -16.18 12.67 2.12
CA VAL A 68 -16.17 14.15 2.16
C VAL A 68 -15.02 14.65 1.32
N ILE A 69 -15.31 15.52 0.34
CA ILE A 69 -14.30 16.15 -0.51
C ILE A 69 -13.87 17.47 0.15
N LEU A 70 -12.56 17.62 0.34
CA LEU A 70 -11.95 18.83 0.89
C LEU A 70 -11.12 19.52 -0.19
N ALA A 71 -11.17 20.85 -0.21
CA ALA A 71 -10.43 21.68 -1.16
C ALA A 71 -8.92 21.40 -1.14
N GLY A 72 -8.30 21.52 -2.31
CA GLY A 72 -6.85 21.36 -2.52
C GLY A 72 -6.44 20.02 -3.10
N LYS A 73 -5.28 20.04 -3.77
CA LYS A 73 -4.71 18.87 -4.46
C LYS A 73 -4.14 17.85 -3.49
N SER A 74 -4.22 16.56 -3.86
CA SER A 74 -3.57 15.47 -3.14
C SER A 74 -2.08 15.73 -2.95
N GLY A 75 -1.57 15.34 -1.80
CA GLY A 75 -0.16 15.41 -1.45
C GLY A 75 0.08 15.86 -0.01
N ARG A 76 1.36 15.87 0.36
CA ARG A 76 1.82 16.12 1.74
C ARG A 76 1.24 17.39 2.36
N MET A 77 1.15 18.49 1.60
CA MET A 77 0.60 19.75 2.13
C MET A 77 -0.87 19.62 2.50
N TRP A 78 -1.65 18.90 1.68
CA TRP A 78 -3.05 18.65 1.97
C TRP A 78 -3.21 17.80 3.24
N GLU A 79 -2.45 16.73 3.38
CA GLU A 79 -2.47 15.84 4.55
C GLU A 79 -2.04 16.58 5.83
N GLN A 80 -0.99 17.41 5.74
CA GLN A 80 -0.49 18.14 6.90
C GLN A 80 -1.42 19.27 7.36
N PHE A 81 -2.08 19.98 6.44
CA PHE A 81 -2.81 21.20 6.77
C PHE A 81 -4.32 21.09 6.52
N THR A 82 -4.76 20.75 5.31
CA THR A 82 -6.19 20.75 4.97
C THR A 82 -6.95 19.67 5.74
N PHE A 83 -6.44 18.44 5.67
CA PHE A 83 -7.00 17.31 6.39
C PHE A 83 -7.01 17.57 7.90
N GLN A 84 -5.87 17.95 8.48
CA GLN A 84 -5.76 18.16 9.92
C GLN A 84 -6.68 19.32 10.42
N ARG A 85 -6.79 20.42 9.67
CA ARG A 85 -7.71 21.50 10.01
C ARG A 85 -9.17 21.04 9.98
N TYR A 86 -9.53 20.22 9.01
CA TYR A 86 -10.87 19.65 8.95
C TYR A 86 -11.15 18.76 10.15
N VAL A 87 -10.24 17.86 10.51
CA VAL A 87 -10.33 17.00 11.71
C VAL A 87 -10.52 17.86 12.98
N ASP A 88 -9.70 18.90 13.16
CA ASP A 88 -9.77 19.79 14.32
C ASP A 88 -11.11 20.56 14.37
N LYS A 89 -11.60 21.06 13.22
CA LYS A 89 -12.90 21.76 13.11
C LYS A 89 -14.06 20.84 13.47
N GLN A 90 -14.00 19.58 13.07
CA GLN A 90 -15.03 18.58 13.37
C GLN A 90 -14.91 18.00 14.79
N LYS A 91 -13.88 18.36 15.56
CA LYS A 91 -13.55 17.78 16.87
C LYS A 91 -13.48 16.25 16.82
N ALA A 92 -13.00 15.72 15.69
CA ALA A 92 -12.93 14.30 15.40
C ALA A 92 -11.54 13.72 15.72
N LYS A 93 -11.42 12.38 15.67
CA LYS A 93 -10.16 11.67 15.76
C LYS A 93 -9.70 11.29 14.36
N PRO A 94 -8.49 11.66 13.93
CA PRO A 94 -7.95 11.23 12.65
C PRO A 94 -7.60 9.74 12.65
N VAL A 95 -7.76 9.10 11.49
CA VAL A 95 -7.33 7.73 11.25
C VAL A 95 -6.43 7.70 10.01
N TYR A 96 -5.18 7.32 10.22
CA TYR A 96 -4.18 7.18 9.17
C TYR A 96 -3.94 5.71 8.88
N LEU A 97 -4.33 5.24 7.71
CA LEU A 97 -4.18 3.83 7.28
C LEU A 97 -2.94 3.59 6.41
N CYS A 98 -2.32 4.67 5.94
CA CYS A 98 -1.05 4.67 5.23
C CYS A 98 0.07 5.17 6.15
N ASN A 99 1.31 5.13 5.66
CA ASN A 99 2.48 5.55 6.46
C ASN A 99 2.55 7.08 6.70
N GLU A 100 1.72 7.86 6.04
CA GLU A 100 1.67 9.32 6.21
C GLU A 100 0.86 9.68 7.46
N VAL A 101 1.37 10.65 8.21
CA VAL A 101 0.76 11.16 9.45
C VAL A 101 0.98 12.66 9.54
N SER A 102 -0.04 13.43 9.92
CA SER A 102 0.16 14.86 10.17
C SER A 102 1.05 15.11 11.39
N LEU A 103 2.05 15.97 11.23
CA LEU A 103 2.88 16.46 12.34
C LEU A 103 2.06 17.29 13.35
N PHE A 104 0.87 17.75 12.96
CA PHE A 104 -0.02 18.54 13.80
C PHE A 104 -1.09 17.71 14.51
N MET A 105 -1.12 16.38 14.30
CA MET A 105 -2.07 15.50 14.99
C MET A 105 -1.93 15.59 16.51
N LYS A 106 -3.05 15.53 17.22
CA LYS A 106 -3.11 15.60 18.70
C LYS A 106 -3.47 14.26 19.33
N ASN A 107 -4.21 13.45 18.61
CA ASN A 107 -4.74 12.14 19.00
C ASN A 107 -5.04 11.33 17.73
N GLY A 108 -5.68 10.18 17.84
CA GLY A 108 -6.20 9.39 16.72
C GLY A 108 -5.54 8.02 16.59
N ILE A 109 -5.77 7.37 15.45
CA ILE A 109 -5.29 6.02 15.16
C ILE A 109 -4.30 6.08 14.00
N VAL A 110 -3.16 5.43 14.15
CA VAL A 110 -2.10 5.45 13.15
C VAL A 110 -1.69 4.03 12.78
N THR A 111 -1.64 3.74 11.49
CA THR A 111 -1.05 2.50 10.98
C THR A 111 0.40 2.74 10.56
N VAL A 112 1.31 1.99 11.16
CA VAL A 112 2.74 1.94 10.82
C VAL A 112 3.02 0.58 10.22
N HIS A 113 3.15 0.51 8.89
CA HIS A 113 3.35 -0.77 8.19
C HIS A 113 4.70 -1.39 8.48
N ASP A 114 5.76 -0.58 8.43
CA ASP A 114 7.13 -0.97 8.74
C ASP A 114 7.96 0.25 9.17
N ILE A 115 9.18 -0.03 9.62
CA ILE A 115 10.20 0.98 9.93
C ILE A 115 11.51 0.71 9.20
N ALA A 116 11.45 0.10 8.01
CA ALA A 116 12.61 -0.33 7.23
C ALA A 116 13.60 0.82 6.96
N PHE A 117 13.13 2.04 6.78
CA PHE A 117 13.99 3.21 6.62
C PHE A 117 14.91 3.47 7.83
N LYS A 118 14.58 2.94 9.01
CA LYS A 118 15.39 3.03 10.23
C LYS A 118 16.27 1.80 10.41
N THR A 119 15.73 0.60 10.23
CA THR A 119 16.40 -0.67 10.51
C THR A 119 17.24 -1.19 9.35
N HIS A 120 16.90 -0.79 8.11
CA HIS A 120 17.55 -1.23 6.87
C HIS A 120 17.96 -0.05 5.99
N LYS A 121 18.83 0.80 6.52
CA LYS A 121 19.29 2.03 5.87
C LYS A 121 19.97 1.78 4.53
N GLU A 122 20.51 0.59 4.32
CA GLU A 122 21.14 0.15 3.08
C GLU A 122 20.19 0.18 1.87
N PHE A 123 18.89 0.11 2.08
CA PHE A 123 17.86 0.19 1.03
C PHE A 123 17.47 1.63 0.65
N PHE A 124 17.94 2.63 1.42
CA PHE A 124 17.57 4.04 1.30
C PHE A 124 18.84 4.88 1.14
N ARG A 125 19.55 4.71 0.02
CA ARG A 125 20.85 5.34 -0.25
C ARG A 125 20.86 6.30 -1.45
N GLU A 126 19.71 6.51 -2.09
CA GLU A 126 19.64 7.43 -3.23
C GLU A 126 19.84 8.87 -2.79
N PRO A 127 20.49 9.70 -3.63
CA PRO A 127 20.61 11.13 -3.36
C PRO A 127 19.22 11.76 -3.21
N GLY A 128 18.98 12.41 -2.07
CA GLY A 128 17.67 13.01 -1.74
C GLY A 128 16.82 12.21 -0.76
N ASP A 129 17.07 10.93 -0.55
CA ASP A 129 16.32 10.11 0.43
C ASP A 129 16.39 10.67 1.86
N TRP A 130 17.43 11.43 2.20
CA TRP A 130 17.62 11.94 3.56
C TRP A 130 16.51 12.89 4.03
N HIS A 131 15.95 13.72 3.15
CA HIS A 131 14.80 14.58 3.46
C HIS A 131 13.57 13.75 3.80
N GLU A 132 13.31 12.73 2.99
CA GLU A 132 12.20 11.81 3.17
C GLU A 132 12.35 11.01 4.46
N ILE A 133 13.55 10.48 4.72
CA ILE A 133 13.88 9.76 5.96
C ILE A 133 13.71 10.66 7.18
N LEU A 134 14.20 11.90 7.12
CA LEU A 134 14.04 12.86 8.22
C LEU A 134 12.57 13.16 8.49
N PHE A 135 11.80 13.43 7.44
CA PHE A 135 10.37 13.70 7.57
C PHE A 135 9.63 12.50 8.15
N ARG A 136 9.88 11.28 7.68
CA ARG A 136 9.31 10.04 8.24
C ARG A 136 9.68 9.83 9.70
N LYS A 137 10.92 10.10 10.09
CA LYS A 137 11.32 10.05 11.50
C LYS A 137 10.49 10.99 12.37
N LEU A 138 10.30 12.24 11.92
CA LEU A 138 9.50 13.22 12.64
C LEU A 138 8.03 12.81 12.73
N MET A 139 7.44 12.34 11.63
CA MET A 139 6.07 11.82 11.62
C MET A 139 5.89 10.66 12.60
N TYR A 140 6.81 9.69 12.60
CA TYR A 140 6.69 8.53 13.48
C TYR A 140 6.91 8.88 14.95
N LEU A 141 7.87 9.75 15.27
CA LEU A 141 8.01 10.27 16.62
C LEU A 141 6.72 10.97 17.09
N LYS A 142 6.11 11.75 16.20
CA LYS A 142 4.83 12.40 16.48
C LYS A 142 3.71 11.39 16.66
N ALA A 143 3.61 10.40 15.77
CA ALA A 143 2.62 9.33 15.84
C ALA A 143 2.70 8.57 17.17
N PHE A 144 3.89 8.07 17.51
CA PHE A 144 4.09 7.32 18.76
C PHE A 144 3.83 8.14 20.01
N LYS A 145 4.09 9.45 19.98
CA LYS A 145 3.79 10.36 21.10
C LYS A 145 2.30 10.65 21.23
N SER A 146 1.61 10.90 20.12
CA SER A 146 0.27 11.54 20.12
C SER A 146 -0.89 10.59 19.81
N ALA A 147 -0.68 9.46 19.09
CA ALA A 147 -1.76 8.54 18.77
C ALA A 147 -2.42 7.95 20.02
N ASP A 148 -3.71 7.70 19.96
CA ASP A 148 -4.45 6.95 20.98
C ASP A 148 -4.19 5.43 20.83
N ALA A 149 -4.07 4.96 19.57
CA ALA A 149 -3.73 3.59 19.25
C ALA A 149 -2.82 3.51 18.03
N ILE A 150 -1.97 2.49 17.99
CA ILE A 150 -1.06 2.20 16.89
C ILE A 150 -1.46 0.84 16.29
N ILE A 151 -1.58 0.80 14.97
CA ILE A 151 -1.82 -0.42 14.22
C ILE A 151 -0.56 -0.76 13.42
N THR A 152 -0.25 -2.04 13.29
CA THR A 152 0.78 -2.55 12.39
C THR A 152 0.32 -3.82 11.69
N VAL A 153 1.05 -4.26 10.66
CA VAL A 153 0.60 -5.34 9.76
C VAL A 153 1.12 -6.73 10.11
N SER A 154 2.06 -6.84 11.07
CA SER A 154 2.61 -8.14 11.47
C SER A 154 3.21 -8.12 12.87
N GLY A 155 3.36 -9.31 13.48
CA GLY A 155 4.08 -9.48 14.73
C GLY A 155 5.56 -9.07 14.61
N PHE A 156 6.17 -9.28 13.45
CA PHE A 156 7.53 -8.82 13.15
C PHE A 156 7.62 -7.29 13.20
N SER A 157 6.76 -6.58 12.46
CA SER A 157 6.73 -5.11 12.47
C SER A 157 6.43 -4.56 13.87
N ARG A 158 5.55 -5.21 14.64
CA ARG A 158 5.27 -4.84 16.03
C ARG A 158 6.54 -4.91 16.88
N LYS A 159 7.29 -6.00 16.80
CA LYS A 159 8.54 -6.18 17.52
C LYS A 159 9.55 -5.11 17.11
N GLU A 160 9.75 -4.91 15.82
CA GLU A 160 10.66 -3.88 15.31
C GLU A 160 10.31 -2.48 15.87
N ILE A 161 9.03 -2.11 15.90
CA ILE A 161 8.57 -0.83 16.43
C ILE A 161 8.91 -0.71 17.91
N ILE A 162 8.60 -1.74 18.72
CA ILE A 162 8.87 -1.74 20.17
C ILE A 162 10.37 -1.63 20.47
N ASP A 163 11.19 -2.37 19.72
CA ASP A 163 12.64 -2.41 19.92
C ASP A 163 13.32 -1.08 19.52
N ASN A 164 12.71 -0.32 18.62
CA ASN A 164 13.34 0.84 18.00
C ASN A 164 12.75 2.20 18.35
N TYR A 165 11.56 2.24 18.94
CA TYR A 165 10.88 3.48 19.29
C TYR A 165 10.30 3.44 20.71
N ASN A 166 10.32 4.58 21.37
CA ASN A 166 9.52 4.76 22.59
C ASN A 166 8.05 4.95 22.19
N THR A 167 7.24 3.93 22.42
CA THR A 167 5.80 3.95 22.14
C THR A 167 4.97 4.54 23.28
N HIS A 168 5.63 5.03 24.33
CA HIS A 168 5.00 5.61 25.52
C HIS A 168 3.97 4.68 26.18
N GLY A 169 4.23 3.38 26.18
CA GLY A 169 3.34 2.35 26.74
C GLY A 169 2.05 2.10 25.96
N LYS A 170 1.93 2.66 24.75
CA LYS A 170 0.74 2.44 23.91
C LYS A 170 0.67 1.01 23.41
N GLU A 171 -0.53 0.48 23.35
CA GLU A 171 -0.81 -0.77 22.69
C GLU A 171 -0.56 -0.67 21.18
N ILE A 172 0.09 -1.69 20.62
CA ILE A 172 0.27 -1.86 19.18
C ILE A 172 -0.54 -3.07 18.75
N VAL A 173 -1.63 -2.80 18.04
CA VAL A 173 -2.53 -3.82 17.51
C VAL A 173 -2.00 -4.34 16.18
N VAL A 174 -1.99 -5.66 15.99
CA VAL A 174 -1.63 -6.27 14.71
C VAL A 174 -2.89 -6.52 13.89
N ALA A 175 -3.05 -5.76 12.81
CA ALA A 175 -4.07 -5.97 11.78
C ALA A 175 -3.38 -6.34 10.47
N GLY A 176 -3.29 -7.63 10.19
CA GLY A 176 -2.53 -8.18 9.07
C GLY A 176 -3.12 -7.86 7.70
N ASN A 177 -2.29 -8.03 6.67
CA ASN A 177 -2.74 -7.97 5.29
C ASN A 177 -3.60 -9.19 4.96
N GLY A 178 -4.85 -8.95 4.57
CA GLY A 178 -5.77 -9.99 4.12
C GLY A 178 -5.54 -10.36 2.65
N TRP A 179 -5.92 -11.57 2.28
CA TRP A 179 -5.90 -12.10 0.92
C TRP A 179 -7.31 -12.18 0.29
N GLN A 180 -8.35 -11.92 1.06
CA GLN A 180 -9.76 -12.10 0.67
C GLN A 180 -10.21 -11.23 -0.52
N HIS A 181 -9.44 -10.21 -0.85
CA HIS A 181 -9.64 -9.40 -2.05
C HIS A 181 -9.27 -10.15 -3.35
N PHE A 182 -8.71 -11.35 -3.22
CA PHE A 182 -8.31 -12.18 -4.34
C PHE A 182 -9.52 -12.99 -4.81
N ASP A 183 -10.18 -12.50 -5.87
CA ASP A 183 -11.29 -13.22 -6.48
C ASP A 183 -10.76 -14.19 -7.54
N VAL A 184 -10.73 -15.48 -7.19
CA VAL A 184 -10.28 -16.55 -8.09
C VAL A 184 -11.21 -16.78 -9.28
N ASN A 185 -12.45 -16.29 -9.20
CA ASN A 185 -13.44 -16.45 -10.30
C ASN A 185 -13.25 -15.44 -11.42
N SER A 186 -12.43 -14.41 -11.21
CA SER A 186 -12.14 -13.36 -12.20
C SER A 186 -10.70 -13.42 -12.72
N ILE A 187 -10.21 -14.61 -13.02
CA ILE A 187 -8.86 -14.82 -13.55
C ILE A 187 -8.86 -14.55 -15.05
N ASP A 188 -7.94 -13.68 -15.48
CA ASP A 188 -7.67 -13.46 -16.90
C ASP A 188 -6.47 -14.32 -17.31
N GLU A 189 -6.74 -15.31 -18.11
CA GLU A 189 -5.73 -16.25 -18.63
C GLU A 189 -5.10 -15.81 -19.96
N SER A 190 -5.56 -14.70 -20.53
CA SER A 190 -5.03 -14.16 -21.80
C SER A 190 -3.53 -13.88 -21.78
N ILE A 191 -2.96 -13.71 -20.59
CA ILE A 191 -1.51 -13.58 -20.38
C ILE A 191 -0.74 -14.78 -20.93
N PHE A 192 -1.31 -15.99 -20.83
CA PHE A 192 -0.66 -17.21 -21.35
C PHE A 192 -0.71 -17.25 -22.87
N ASP A 193 -1.75 -16.74 -23.50
CA ASP A 193 -1.83 -16.65 -24.97
C ASP A 193 -0.82 -15.62 -25.50
N LYS A 194 -0.73 -14.46 -24.83
CA LYS A 194 0.20 -13.39 -25.18
C LYS A 194 1.69 -13.82 -25.09
N TYR A 195 2.01 -14.71 -24.17
CA TYR A 195 3.38 -15.19 -23.92
C TYR A 195 3.53 -16.71 -24.15
N ALA A 196 2.67 -17.34 -24.96
CA ALA A 196 2.56 -18.80 -25.15
C ALA A 196 3.88 -19.47 -25.53
N SER A 197 4.75 -18.80 -26.31
CA SER A 197 6.06 -19.33 -26.70
C SER A 197 7.09 -19.34 -25.55
N ARG A 198 6.86 -18.59 -24.48
CA ARG A 198 7.84 -18.36 -23.39
C ARG A 198 7.36 -18.79 -22.02
N ILE A 199 6.04 -18.75 -21.74
CA ILE A 199 5.45 -19.09 -20.45
C ILE A 199 4.53 -20.28 -20.60
N LYS A 200 4.88 -21.41 -19.98
CA LYS A 200 4.01 -22.59 -19.86
C LYS A 200 3.31 -22.59 -18.52
N ARG A 201 1.97 -22.83 -18.51
CA ARG A 201 1.20 -22.93 -17.26
C ARG A 201 1.86 -23.89 -16.28
N HIS A 202 1.87 -23.53 -15.02
CA HIS A 202 2.44 -24.30 -13.89
C HIS A 202 3.96 -24.62 -14.00
N LYS A 203 4.68 -24.01 -14.96
CA LYS A 203 6.11 -24.26 -15.20
C LYS A 203 6.94 -22.98 -15.22
N TYR A 204 6.74 -22.11 -14.21
CA TYR A 204 7.51 -20.89 -14.06
C TYR A 204 7.60 -20.46 -12.60
N TYR A 205 8.62 -19.68 -12.29
CA TYR A 205 8.74 -18.94 -11.02
C TYR A 205 8.28 -17.51 -11.25
N LEU A 206 7.35 -17.03 -10.42
CA LEU A 206 6.82 -15.67 -10.51
C LEU A 206 7.50 -14.76 -9.49
N TYR A 207 8.09 -13.67 -9.97
CA TYR A 207 8.51 -12.55 -9.15
C TYR A 207 7.59 -11.36 -9.45
N MET A 208 6.92 -10.84 -8.43
CA MET A 208 6.00 -9.71 -8.55
C MET A 208 6.38 -8.63 -7.53
N ALA A 209 7.13 -7.62 -7.97
CA ALA A 209 7.53 -6.49 -7.14
C ALA A 209 8.04 -5.31 -7.98
N SER A 210 8.31 -4.18 -7.33
CA SER A 210 9.10 -3.09 -7.90
C SER A 210 10.59 -3.48 -7.96
N LEU A 211 11.40 -2.69 -8.68
CA LEU A 211 12.86 -2.89 -8.77
C LEU A 211 13.62 -2.36 -7.54
N ALA A 212 12.92 -1.98 -6.46
CA ALA A 212 13.55 -1.46 -5.25
C ALA A 212 14.53 -2.47 -4.63
N PRO A 213 15.67 -2.02 -4.09
CA PRO A 213 16.74 -2.90 -3.58
C PRO A 213 16.25 -3.94 -2.55
N ASN A 214 15.30 -3.56 -1.69
CA ASN A 214 14.71 -4.44 -0.67
C ASN A 214 13.85 -5.59 -1.26
N LYS A 215 13.59 -5.59 -2.57
CA LYS A 215 12.86 -6.68 -3.25
C LYS A 215 13.80 -7.76 -3.81
N ASN A 216 15.11 -7.51 -3.75
CA ASN A 216 16.16 -8.48 -4.07
C ASN A 216 16.02 -9.16 -5.44
N LEU A 217 15.70 -8.37 -6.49
CA LEU A 217 15.60 -8.91 -7.85
C LEU A 217 16.89 -9.62 -8.31
N ASN A 218 18.05 -9.15 -7.86
CA ASN A 218 19.34 -9.74 -8.20
C ASN A 218 19.44 -11.22 -7.80
N TRP A 219 18.80 -11.61 -6.69
CA TRP A 219 18.75 -13.02 -6.28
C TRP A 219 17.99 -13.86 -7.33
N ILE A 220 16.86 -13.37 -7.83
CA ILE A 220 16.09 -14.03 -8.89
C ILE A 220 16.89 -14.16 -10.17
N LEU A 221 17.56 -13.07 -10.60
CA LEU A 221 18.39 -13.08 -11.83
C LEU A 221 19.58 -14.02 -11.71
N ASN A 222 20.20 -14.11 -10.53
CA ASN A 222 21.28 -15.07 -10.30
C ASN A 222 20.78 -16.51 -10.32
N ASN A 223 19.60 -16.80 -9.73
CA ASN A 223 18.98 -18.12 -9.87
C ASN A 223 18.65 -18.45 -11.32
N ALA A 224 18.14 -17.50 -12.10
CA ALA A 224 17.85 -17.72 -13.50
C ALA A 224 19.11 -18.08 -14.32
N LYS A 225 20.27 -17.53 -13.98
CA LYS A 225 21.56 -17.90 -14.60
C LYS A 225 21.97 -19.32 -14.25
N LEU A 226 21.76 -19.76 -13.01
CA LEU A 226 22.14 -21.09 -12.52
C LEU A 226 21.19 -22.18 -13.01
N HIS A 227 19.93 -21.81 -13.35
CA HIS A 227 18.89 -22.75 -13.75
C HIS A 227 18.27 -22.33 -15.09
N PRO A 228 19.03 -22.47 -16.21
CA PRO A 228 18.58 -22.07 -17.54
C PRO A 228 17.39 -22.89 -18.07
N GLU A 229 17.14 -24.06 -17.51
CA GLU A 229 15.99 -24.95 -17.80
C GLU A 229 14.67 -24.44 -17.21
N SER A 230 14.74 -23.52 -16.23
CA SER A 230 13.58 -22.98 -15.53
C SER A 230 13.16 -21.62 -16.10
N THR A 231 11.87 -21.37 -16.19
CA THR A 231 11.32 -20.06 -16.64
C THR A 231 11.04 -19.14 -15.46
N TYR A 232 11.51 -17.92 -15.54
CA TYR A 232 11.27 -16.87 -14.53
C TYR A 232 10.44 -15.74 -15.13
N VAL A 233 9.27 -15.49 -14.56
CA VAL A 233 8.37 -14.40 -14.98
C VAL A 233 8.52 -13.24 -14.01
N ILE A 234 8.87 -12.07 -14.52
CA ILE A 234 9.03 -10.86 -13.73
C ILE A 234 7.90 -9.87 -14.07
N ALA A 235 7.05 -9.61 -13.08
CA ALA A 235 5.96 -8.64 -13.17
C ALA A 235 6.21 -7.48 -12.20
N GLY A 236 6.02 -6.24 -12.63
CA GLY A 236 6.16 -5.07 -11.76
C GLY A 236 6.19 -3.75 -12.51
N GLU A 237 5.94 -2.70 -11.75
CA GLU A 237 6.10 -1.32 -12.22
C GLU A 237 7.59 -1.00 -12.40
N SER A 238 7.91 -0.11 -13.31
CA SER A 238 9.30 0.36 -13.55
C SER A 238 10.24 -0.63 -14.26
N LEU A 239 9.72 -1.61 -15.00
CA LEU A 239 10.51 -2.41 -15.93
C LEU A 239 10.85 -1.62 -17.23
N GLY A 240 11.13 -0.33 -17.12
CA GLY A 240 11.33 0.57 -18.27
C GLY A 240 12.53 0.19 -19.14
N ASP A 241 13.66 -0.16 -18.53
CA ASP A 241 14.81 -0.75 -19.23
C ASP A 241 14.79 -2.28 -19.08
N ARG A 242 13.98 -2.91 -19.92
CA ARG A 242 13.87 -4.38 -19.98
C ARG A 242 15.14 -5.04 -20.53
N SER A 243 15.99 -4.30 -21.25
CA SER A 243 17.17 -4.82 -21.94
C SER A 243 18.15 -5.51 -20.98
N GLY A 244 18.26 -5.00 -19.74
CA GLY A 244 19.11 -5.62 -18.71
C GLY A 244 18.54 -6.91 -18.12
N ILE A 245 17.22 -7.00 -18.01
CA ILE A 245 16.52 -8.15 -17.40
C ILE A 245 16.34 -9.29 -18.41
N GLU A 246 16.00 -8.97 -19.66
CA GLU A 246 15.73 -9.95 -20.72
C GLU A 246 16.99 -10.50 -21.41
N LYS A 247 18.19 -10.14 -20.97
CA LYS A 247 19.45 -10.73 -21.45
C LYS A 247 19.54 -12.25 -21.21
N LEU A 248 18.77 -12.77 -20.25
CA LEU A 248 18.67 -14.19 -19.96
C LEU A 248 17.46 -14.75 -20.74
N GLY A 249 17.71 -15.74 -21.60
CA GLY A 249 16.68 -16.34 -22.47
C GLY A 249 15.50 -16.97 -21.72
N ASN A 250 15.71 -17.37 -20.46
CA ASN A 250 14.72 -17.97 -19.57
C ASN A 250 14.03 -16.96 -18.63
N VAL A 251 14.27 -15.65 -18.79
CA VAL A 251 13.58 -14.59 -18.03
C VAL A 251 12.59 -13.88 -18.94
N VAL A 252 11.34 -13.76 -18.50
CA VAL A 252 10.25 -13.09 -19.21
C VAL A 252 9.77 -11.90 -18.41
N ALA A 253 10.10 -10.67 -18.85
CA ALA A 253 9.62 -9.44 -18.23
C ALA A 253 8.29 -9.04 -18.87
N ILE A 254 7.19 -9.04 -18.08
CA ILE A 254 5.83 -8.75 -18.56
C ILE A 254 5.36 -7.33 -18.24
N GLY A 255 6.14 -6.57 -17.46
CA GLY A 255 5.76 -5.23 -17.03
C GLY A 255 4.70 -5.25 -15.92
N PHE A 256 3.90 -4.18 -15.84
CA PHE A 256 2.84 -4.07 -14.87
C PHE A 256 1.65 -4.93 -15.28
N ALA A 257 1.44 -6.03 -14.58
CA ALA A 257 0.27 -6.88 -14.76
C ALA A 257 -0.92 -6.27 -14.00
N ARG A 258 -1.87 -5.67 -14.74
CA ARG A 258 -3.06 -5.06 -14.14
C ARG A 258 -4.02 -6.14 -13.66
N GLY A 259 -4.54 -5.97 -12.44
CA GLY A 259 -5.66 -6.70 -11.83
C GLY A 259 -5.85 -8.17 -12.23
N PHE A 260 -6.49 -8.41 -13.35
CA PHE A 260 -6.85 -9.74 -13.84
C PHE A 260 -5.66 -10.55 -14.36
N GLU A 261 -4.76 -9.94 -15.16
CA GLU A 261 -3.55 -10.60 -15.69
C GLU A 261 -2.63 -11.07 -14.53
N GLY A 262 -2.44 -10.23 -13.50
CA GLY A 262 -1.64 -10.57 -12.32
C GLY A 262 -2.23 -11.75 -11.54
N ARG A 263 -3.54 -11.89 -11.49
CA ARG A 263 -4.24 -13.00 -10.83
C ARG A 263 -4.07 -14.31 -11.59
N GLY A 264 -4.10 -14.28 -12.92
CA GLY A 264 -3.83 -15.45 -13.74
C GLY A 264 -2.49 -16.09 -13.43
N LEU A 265 -1.42 -15.28 -13.34
CA LEU A 265 -0.07 -15.75 -13.02
C LEU A 265 0.07 -16.32 -11.59
N GLN A 266 -0.64 -15.76 -10.63
CA GLN A 266 -0.57 -16.20 -9.23
C GLN A 266 -1.31 -17.52 -9.00
N ASN A 267 -2.46 -17.72 -9.66
CA ASN A 267 -3.28 -18.91 -9.44
C ASN A 267 -2.66 -20.20 -9.99
N THR A 268 -1.77 -20.11 -10.97
CA THR A 268 -1.07 -21.30 -11.51
C THR A 268 0.06 -21.81 -10.59
N ARG A 269 0.22 -21.25 -9.38
CA ARG A 269 1.25 -21.63 -8.40
C ARG A 269 0.84 -22.78 -7.45
N GLN A 270 -0.45 -23.16 -7.44
CA GLN A 270 -0.95 -24.16 -6.50
C GLN A 270 -0.97 -25.55 -7.16
N HIS A 271 0.20 -26.20 -7.30
CA HIS A 271 0.28 -27.68 -7.27
C HIS A 271 1.73 -28.10 -7.32
#